data_6c90a82c22a0ca05e98e246378ad97d0
#
_entry.id   6c90a82c22a0ca05e98e246378ad97d0
#
_cell.length_a   1.000
_cell.length_b   1.000
_cell.length_c   1.000
_cell.angle_alpha   90.00
_cell.angle_beta   90.00
_cell.angle_gamma   90.00
#
_symmetry.space_group_name_H-M   'P 1'
#
loop_
_entity.id
_entity.type
_entity.pdbx_description
1 polymer ?
#
loop_
_entity_poly.entity_id
_entity_poly.type
_entity_poly.pdbx_seq_one_letter_code
_entity_poly.pdbx_strand_id
1 'polypeptide(L)'
;MYNINGDFASSRGANLGNANNPVATRIRSKDNRGHNYSVFGNMYAEVDFLKHFTARTSFGGTFTNDNYYNYTFQSYENAENNSGTSYTEGVNYFRSWTWTNQLTYKNSFGKHDVTAVAGTEAVEEWGRSLQGVRLGYFVDNVDFRSLDAGSAS
;
A
#
# COMPACT_ATOMS: atom_id res chain seq x y z
N MET A 1 4.88 24.41 17.26
CA MET A 1 4.53 25.39 18.30
C MET A 1 5.07 24.89 19.62
N TYR A 2 5.76 25.76 20.35
CA TYR A 2 6.36 25.47 21.65
C TYR A 2 5.78 26.43 22.70
N ASN A 3 5.77 26.02 23.95
CA ASN A 3 5.46 26.87 25.09
C ASN A 3 6.70 27.69 25.50
N ILE A 4 6.58 28.52 26.52
CA ILE A 4 7.66 29.38 27.00
C ILE A 4 8.86 28.63 27.58
N ASN A 5 8.66 27.35 27.96
CA ASN A 5 9.69 26.46 28.53
C ASN A 5 10.37 25.63 27.44
N GLY A 6 9.96 25.75 26.17
CA GLY A 6 10.49 24.96 25.07
C GLY A 6 9.81 23.61 24.84
N ASP A 7 8.81 23.24 25.62
CA ASP A 7 8.00 22.05 25.40
C ASP A 7 6.96 22.27 24.29
N PHE A 8 6.35 21.19 23.80
CA PHE A 8 5.26 21.32 22.84
C PHE A 8 4.07 22.05 23.46
N ALA A 9 3.59 23.09 22.78
CA ALA A 9 2.41 23.83 23.24
C ALA A 9 1.21 22.90 23.29
N SER A 10 0.43 23.03 24.37
CA SER A 10 -0.74 22.18 24.66
C SER A 10 -2.05 22.87 24.31
N SER A 11 -3.04 22.11 23.89
CA SER A 11 -4.44 22.51 23.76
C SER A 11 -5.31 22.10 24.97
N ARG A 12 -4.72 21.62 26.05
CA ARG A 12 -5.44 21.12 27.25
C ARG A 12 -6.05 22.21 28.14
N GLY A 13 -6.05 23.45 27.71
CA GLY A 13 -6.69 24.56 28.44
C GLY A 13 -8.19 24.64 28.19
N ALA A 14 -8.92 25.31 29.08
CA ALA A 14 -10.35 25.58 28.91
C ALA A 14 -10.59 26.32 27.58
N ASN A 15 -11.56 25.87 26.81
CA ASN A 15 -11.97 26.45 25.51
C ASN A 15 -10.92 26.38 24.37
N LEU A 16 -9.83 25.61 24.51
CA LEU A 16 -8.81 25.47 23.45
C LEU A 16 -9.08 24.30 22.49
N GLY A 17 -10.13 23.50 22.75
CA GLY A 17 -10.47 22.35 21.93
C GLY A 17 -9.48 21.18 22.10
N ASN A 18 -9.49 20.26 21.14
CA ASN A 18 -8.64 19.06 21.14
C ASN A 18 -7.72 19.01 19.92
N ALA A 19 -7.03 20.11 19.64
CA ALA A 19 -6.12 20.18 18.50
C ALA A 19 -4.76 19.56 18.82
N ASN A 20 -4.30 18.66 17.95
CA ASN A 20 -2.95 18.11 18.01
C ASN A 20 -1.91 19.19 17.65
N ASN A 21 -0.77 19.16 18.33
CA ASN A 21 0.35 20.02 17.97
C ASN A 21 1.04 19.48 16.71
N PRO A 22 0.97 20.16 15.54
CA PRO A 22 1.51 19.65 14.28
C PRO A 22 3.04 19.50 14.30
N VAL A 23 3.73 20.30 15.10
CA VAL A 23 5.18 20.20 15.26
C VAL A 23 5.54 18.94 16.03
N ALA A 24 4.83 18.64 17.13
CA ALA A 24 5.01 17.41 17.89
C ALA A 24 4.74 16.17 17.02
N THR A 25 3.63 16.17 16.29
CA THR A 25 3.28 15.08 15.36
C THR A 25 4.39 14.88 14.31
N ARG A 26 4.87 15.95 13.69
CA ARG A 26 5.93 15.87 12.67
C ARG A 26 7.25 15.33 13.21
N ILE A 27 7.66 15.78 14.39
CA ILE A 27 8.92 15.34 15.02
C ILE A 27 8.82 13.86 15.40
N ARG A 28 7.70 13.43 16.00
CA ARG A 28 7.48 12.06 16.44
C ARG A 28 7.35 11.07 15.29
N SER A 29 6.74 11.48 14.18
CA SER A 29 6.54 10.60 13.01
C SER A 29 7.69 10.64 12.00
N LYS A 30 8.74 11.42 12.23
CA LYS A 30 9.81 11.64 11.25
C LYS A 30 10.54 10.35 10.81
N ASP A 31 10.60 9.35 11.68
CA ASP A 31 11.29 8.08 11.44
C ASP A 31 10.35 6.94 11.01
N ASN A 32 9.03 7.19 11.00
CA ASN A 32 8.07 6.25 10.43
C ASN A 32 8.27 6.16 8.93
N ARG A 33 8.25 4.95 8.38
CA ARG A 33 8.55 4.68 6.97
C ARG A 33 7.57 3.68 6.38
N GLY A 34 7.33 3.87 5.09
CA GLY A 34 6.68 2.88 4.25
C GLY A 34 7.41 2.82 2.91
N HIS A 35 7.60 1.62 2.40
CA HIS A 35 8.20 1.36 1.09
C HIS A 35 7.24 0.51 0.28
N ASN A 36 6.87 1.02 -0.88
CA ASN A 36 6.08 0.29 -1.86
C ASN A 36 6.96 -0.08 -3.05
N TYR A 37 6.99 -1.35 -3.38
CA TYR A 37 7.64 -1.88 -4.56
C TYR A 37 6.58 -2.48 -5.47
N SER A 38 6.37 -1.87 -6.64
CA SER A 38 5.43 -2.35 -7.64
C SER A 38 6.15 -2.65 -8.95
N VAL A 39 5.92 -3.85 -9.47
CA VAL A 39 6.35 -4.26 -10.81
C VAL A 39 5.10 -4.66 -11.57
N PHE A 40 4.90 -4.12 -12.74
CA PHE A 40 3.81 -4.48 -13.63
C PHE A 40 4.27 -4.50 -15.08
N GLY A 41 3.60 -5.27 -15.88
CA GLY A 41 3.89 -5.36 -17.30
C GLY A 41 2.95 -6.30 -18.03
N ASN A 42 2.98 -6.21 -19.35
CA ASN A 42 2.31 -7.16 -20.21
C ASN A 42 3.16 -7.47 -21.45
N MET A 43 2.90 -8.60 -22.03
CA MET A 43 3.43 -9.02 -23.32
C MET A 43 2.29 -9.63 -24.15
N TYR A 44 2.41 -9.54 -25.46
CA TYR A 44 1.46 -10.20 -26.35
C TYR A 44 2.18 -10.73 -27.58
N ALA A 45 1.55 -11.71 -28.19
CA ALA A 45 1.89 -12.20 -29.51
C ALA A 45 0.65 -12.20 -30.38
N GLU A 46 0.81 -11.84 -31.64
CA GLU A 46 -0.28 -11.78 -32.60
C GLU A 46 0.18 -12.41 -33.91
N VAL A 47 -0.70 -13.16 -34.56
CA VAL A 47 -0.43 -13.79 -35.84
C VAL A 47 -1.68 -13.72 -36.74
N ASP A 48 -1.47 -13.26 -37.96
CA ASP A 48 -2.48 -13.30 -39.01
C ASP A 48 -2.31 -14.56 -39.85
N PHE A 49 -3.42 -15.26 -40.13
CA PHE A 49 -3.41 -16.48 -40.90
C PHE A 49 -4.70 -16.66 -41.72
N LEU A 50 -4.63 -17.47 -42.77
CA LEU A 50 -5.75 -17.77 -43.66
C LEU A 50 -6.45 -16.50 -44.22
N LYS A 51 -5.72 -15.38 -44.36
CA LYS A 51 -6.16 -14.09 -44.89
C LYS A 51 -7.26 -13.37 -44.10
N HIS A 52 -8.01 -14.08 -43.28
CA HIS A 52 -9.20 -13.58 -42.60
C HIS A 52 -9.15 -13.69 -41.08
N PHE A 53 -8.13 -14.34 -40.53
CA PHE A 53 -8.02 -14.61 -39.11
C PHE A 53 -6.82 -13.95 -38.49
N THR A 54 -7.05 -13.33 -37.34
CA THR A 54 -6.01 -12.84 -36.43
C THR A 54 -6.15 -13.54 -35.08
N ALA A 55 -5.14 -14.25 -34.66
CA ALA A 55 -5.06 -14.80 -33.31
C ALA A 55 -4.12 -13.94 -32.46
N ARG A 56 -4.56 -13.58 -31.28
CA ARG A 56 -3.80 -12.81 -30.31
C ARG A 56 -3.84 -13.50 -28.95
N THR A 57 -2.67 -13.63 -28.33
CA THR A 57 -2.52 -14.02 -26.93
C THR A 57 -1.82 -12.91 -26.18
N SER A 58 -2.28 -12.55 -25.00
CA SER A 58 -1.62 -11.57 -24.14
C SER A 58 -1.57 -12.06 -22.71
N PHE A 59 -0.43 -11.85 -22.07
CA PHE A 59 -0.20 -12.15 -20.67
C PHE A 59 0.32 -10.91 -19.98
N GLY A 60 -0.34 -10.51 -18.90
CA GLY A 60 0.05 -9.37 -18.09
C GLY A 60 -0.07 -9.66 -16.62
N GLY A 61 0.62 -8.90 -15.79
CA GLY A 61 0.54 -9.06 -14.36
C GLY A 61 1.10 -7.90 -13.58
N THR A 62 0.79 -7.92 -12.30
CA THR A 62 1.26 -6.95 -11.31
C THR A 62 1.75 -7.70 -10.08
N PHE A 63 2.85 -7.23 -9.55
CA PHE A 63 3.39 -7.64 -8.25
C PHE A 63 3.62 -6.40 -7.41
N THR A 64 3.08 -6.38 -6.19
CA THR A 64 3.26 -5.28 -5.24
C THR A 64 3.70 -5.83 -3.89
N ASN A 65 4.68 -5.19 -3.29
CA ASN A 65 5.13 -5.46 -1.94
C ASN A 65 5.23 -4.14 -1.17
N ASP A 66 4.47 -4.03 -0.08
CA ASP A 66 4.48 -2.90 0.84
C ASP A 66 5.12 -3.33 2.15
N ASN A 67 6.13 -2.60 2.58
CA ASN A 67 6.72 -2.75 3.90
C ASN A 67 6.57 -1.44 4.64
N TYR A 68 6.12 -1.49 5.89
CA TYR A 68 5.97 -0.30 6.70
C TYR A 68 6.32 -0.56 8.15
N TYR A 69 6.79 0.47 8.82
CA TYR A 69 6.96 0.49 10.26
C TYR A 69 6.61 1.85 10.83
N ASN A 70 5.89 1.83 11.94
CA ASN A 70 5.39 2.99 12.63
C ASN A 70 5.64 2.87 14.13
N TYR A 71 6.19 3.92 14.71
CA TYR A 71 6.32 4.07 16.15
C TYR A 71 5.36 5.16 16.64
N THR A 72 4.57 4.82 17.65
CA THR A 72 3.65 5.74 18.29
C THR A 72 4.22 6.16 19.63
N PHE A 73 4.38 7.45 19.81
CA PHE A 73 4.89 8.05 21.04
C PHE A 73 3.77 8.33 22.04
N GLN A 74 4.17 8.49 23.29
CA GLN A 74 3.30 9.16 24.25
C GLN A 74 3.03 10.59 23.83
N SER A 75 1.80 11.04 24.01
CA SER A 75 1.37 12.41 23.76
C SER A 75 0.69 12.98 25.00
N TYR A 76 0.98 14.21 25.31
CA TYR A 76 0.48 14.91 26.50
C TYR A 76 -0.09 16.29 26.18
N GLU A 77 0.08 16.74 24.96
CA GLU A 77 -0.20 18.10 24.53
C GLU A 77 -1.66 18.37 24.16
N ASN A 78 -2.48 17.34 24.05
CA ASN A 78 -3.91 17.48 23.77
C ASN A 78 -4.79 16.82 24.86
N ALA A 79 -6.10 16.98 24.78
CA ALA A 79 -7.03 16.43 25.77
C ALA A 79 -7.12 14.88 25.66
N GLU A 80 -6.95 14.33 24.46
CA GLU A 80 -6.92 12.90 24.17
C GLU A 80 -5.47 12.42 24.11
N ASN A 81 -4.78 12.44 25.23
CA ASN A 81 -3.41 12.02 25.31
C ASN A 81 -3.24 10.50 25.16
N ASN A 82 -2.18 10.11 24.50
CA ASN A 82 -1.72 8.72 24.45
C ASN A 82 -0.67 8.47 25.54
N SER A 83 -1.01 7.62 26.49
CA SER A 83 -0.11 7.29 27.63
C SER A 83 0.84 6.13 27.34
N GLY A 84 0.67 5.42 26.23
CA GLY A 84 1.49 4.29 25.84
C GLY A 84 2.39 4.56 24.63
N THR A 85 3.43 3.75 24.49
CA THR A 85 4.22 3.66 23.27
C THR A 85 3.88 2.37 22.54
N SER A 86 3.93 2.38 21.21
CA SER A 86 3.76 1.18 20.42
C SER A 86 4.63 1.21 19.16
N TYR A 87 5.04 0.05 18.73
CA TYR A 87 5.69 -0.16 17.46
C TYR A 87 4.86 -1.14 16.63
N THR A 88 4.62 -0.77 15.40
CA THR A 88 3.90 -1.58 14.43
C THR A 88 4.77 -1.78 13.22
N GLU A 89 4.96 -3.01 12.81
CA GLU A 89 5.65 -3.37 11.58
C GLU A 89 4.78 -4.32 10.77
N GLY A 90 4.74 -4.11 9.46
CA GLY A 90 3.91 -4.93 8.61
C GLY A 90 4.45 -5.04 7.19
N VAL A 91 4.03 -6.12 6.55
CA VAL A 91 4.29 -6.38 5.15
C VAL A 91 3.01 -6.81 4.48
N ASN A 92 2.71 -6.21 3.32
CA ASN A 92 1.63 -6.61 2.44
C ASN A 92 2.23 -7.06 1.12
N TYR A 93 1.71 -8.13 0.61
CA TYR A 93 2.13 -8.72 -0.64
C TYR A 93 0.90 -8.98 -1.50
N PHE A 94 0.94 -8.54 -2.75
CA PHE A 94 -0.13 -8.75 -3.73
C PHE A 94 0.47 -9.11 -5.07
N ARG A 95 -0.14 -10.07 -5.75
CA ARG A 95 0.13 -10.40 -7.13
C ARG A 95 -1.16 -10.63 -7.88
N SER A 96 -1.18 -10.24 -9.14
CA SER A 96 -2.23 -10.62 -10.09
C SER A 96 -1.63 -10.92 -11.44
N TRP A 97 -2.29 -11.79 -12.18
CA TRP A 97 -1.99 -11.98 -13.59
C TRP A 97 -3.29 -12.19 -14.38
N THR A 98 -3.23 -11.80 -15.64
CA THR A 98 -4.30 -12.00 -16.61
C THR A 98 -3.73 -12.60 -17.88
N TRP A 99 -4.36 -13.64 -18.36
CA TRP A 99 -4.03 -14.26 -19.64
C TRP A 99 -5.27 -14.24 -20.53
N THR A 100 -5.17 -13.51 -21.65
CA THR A 100 -6.25 -13.33 -22.61
C THR A 100 -5.86 -13.95 -23.94
N ASN A 101 -6.75 -14.72 -24.55
CA ASN A 101 -6.62 -15.24 -25.89
C ASN A 101 -7.82 -14.78 -26.72
N GLN A 102 -7.56 -14.32 -27.92
CA GLN A 102 -8.56 -13.78 -28.82
C GLN A 102 -8.35 -14.28 -30.24
N LEU A 103 -9.41 -14.69 -30.88
CA LEU A 103 -9.46 -15.00 -32.31
C LEU A 103 -10.44 -14.03 -32.99
N THR A 104 -9.95 -13.30 -33.94
CA THR A 104 -10.73 -12.38 -34.74
C THR A 104 -10.85 -12.89 -36.16
N TYR A 105 -12.07 -12.94 -36.70
CA TYR A 105 -12.37 -13.21 -38.09
C TYR A 105 -12.88 -11.94 -38.75
N LYS A 106 -12.31 -11.57 -39.93
CA LYS A 106 -12.76 -10.43 -40.74
C LYS A 106 -12.91 -10.87 -42.18
N ASN A 107 -14.06 -10.58 -42.78
CA ASN A 107 -14.28 -10.82 -44.21
C ASN A 107 -15.36 -9.91 -44.75
N SER A 108 -15.28 -9.62 -46.06
CA SER A 108 -16.25 -8.80 -46.81
C SER A 108 -17.00 -9.69 -47.78
N PHE A 109 -18.31 -9.68 -47.73
CA PHE A 109 -19.21 -10.44 -48.59
C PHE A 109 -20.06 -9.44 -49.42
N GLY A 110 -19.59 -9.07 -50.60
CA GLY A 110 -20.21 -8.09 -51.43
C GLY A 110 -20.23 -6.69 -50.81
N LYS A 111 -21.37 -6.23 -50.31
CA LYS A 111 -21.53 -4.91 -49.63
C LYS A 111 -21.52 -5.04 -48.09
N HIS A 112 -21.30 -6.22 -47.56
CA HIS A 112 -21.34 -6.48 -46.14
C HIS A 112 -19.94 -6.83 -45.59
N ASP A 113 -19.50 -6.09 -44.60
CA ASP A 113 -18.28 -6.36 -43.84
C ASP A 113 -18.67 -7.02 -42.54
N VAL A 114 -18.09 -8.20 -42.27
CA VAL A 114 -18.34 -8.99 -41.07
C VAL A 114 -17.09 -9.08 -40.27
N THR A 115 -17.20 -8.77 -38.97
CA THR A 115 -16.16 -9.03 -37.98
C THR A 115 -16.75 -9.86 -36.84
N ALA A 116 -16.16 -11.01 -36.58
CA ALA A 116 -16.51 -11.87 -35.46
C ALA A 116 -15.28 -12.03 -34.53
N VAL A 117 -15.51 -11.99 -33.22
CA VAL A 117 -14.47 -12.14 -32.21
C VAL A 117 -14.89 -13.20 -31.22
N ALA A 118 -14.00 -14.12 -30.93
CA ALA A 118 -14.12 -15.07 -29.83
C ALA A 118 -12.88 -15.01 -28.97
N GLY A 119 -13.04 -15.16 -27.65
CA GLY A 119 -11.90 -15.06 -26.74
C GLY A 119 -12.13 -15.81 -25.43
N THR A 120 -11.03 -16.01 -24.74
CA THR A 120 -10.99 -16.54 -23.38
C THR A 120 -10.11 -15.68 -22.51
N GLU A 121 -10.47 -15.56 -21.25
CA GLU A 121 -9.66 -14.85 -20.26
C GLU A 121 -9.54 -15.71 -19.00
N ALA A 122 -8.34 -15.72 -18.42
CA ALA A 122 -8.05 -16.28 -17.12
C ALA A 122 -7.39 -15.20 -16.26
N VAL A 123 -7.88 -15.03 -15.05
CA VAL A 123 -7.37 -14.06 -14.07
C VAL A 123 -7.12 -14.79 -12.76
N GLU A 124 -6.00 -14.50 -12.14
CA GLU A 124 -5.72 -14.92 -10.76
C GLU A 124 -5.20 -13.73 -9.97
N GLU A 125 -5.76 -13.57 -8.79
CA GLU A 125 -5.32 -12.56 -7.80
C GLU A 125 -5.04 -13.26 -6.47
N TRP A 126 -3.94 -12.89 -5.87
CA TRP A 126 -3.55 -13.41 -4.58
C TRP A 126 -2.82 -12.37 -3.76
N GLY A 127 -3.14 -12.30 -2.47
CA GLY A 127 -2.50 -11.39 -1.54
C GLY A 127 -2.36 -11.97 -0.14
N ARG A 128 -1.38 -11.48 0.57
CA ARG A 128 -1.15 -11.81 1.98
C ARG A 128 -0.67 -10.58 2.73
N SER A 129 -1.17 -10.45 3.96
CA SER A 129 -0.78 -9.39 4.90
C SER A 129 -0.29 -10.01 6.19
N LEU A 130 0.79 -9.46 6.74
CA LEU A 130 1.31 -9.79 8.06
C LEU A 130 1.60 -8.48 8.79
N GLN A 131 1.14 -8.38 10.04
CA GLN A 131 1.40 -7.24 10.90
C GLN A 131 1.76 -7.73 12.30
N GLY A 132 2.80 -7.13 12.88
CA GLY A 132 3.15 -7.26 14.27
C GLY A 132 2.98 -5.94 15.01
N VAL A 133 2.49 -6.00 16.24
CA VAL A 133 2.38 -4.84 17.13
C VAL A 133 3.00 -5.18 18.46
N ARG A 134 3.79 -4.26 18.99
CA ARG A 134 4.37 -4.38 20.33
C ARG A 134 4.18 -3.08 21.11
N LEU A 135 3.92 -3.20 22.39
CA LEU A 135 3.64 -2.07 23.28
C LEU A 135 4.76 -1.88 24.30
N GLY A 136 4.74 -0.77 25.04
CA GLY A 136 5.53 -0.57 26.24
C GLY A 136 7.04 -0.42 26.02
N TYR A 137 7.44 0.46 25.12
CA TYR A 137 8.85 0.78 24.91
C TYR A 137 9.34 1.75 25.96
N PHE A 138 10.43 1.39 26.65
CA PHE A 138 11.04 2.19 27.71
C PHE A 138 12.05 3.21 27.18
N VAL A 139 12.63 2.98 26.00
CA VAL A 139 13.66 3.82 25.42
C VAL A 139 13.15 4.39 24.11
N ASP A 140 13.19 5.71 24.00
CA ASP A 140 12.83 6.44 22.78
C ASP A 140 14.07 6.64 21.90
N ASN A 141 14.64 5.56 21.41
CA ASN A 141 15.73 5.57 20.43
C ASN A 141 15.35 4.73 19.23
N VAL A 142 15.56 5.25 18.03
CA VAL A 142 15.23 4.59 16.76
C VAL A 142 15.90 3.21 16.63
N ASP A 143 17.09 3.05 17.15
CA ASP A 143 17.87 1.81 17.08
C ASP A 143 17.25 0.65 17.89
N PHE A 144 16.37 0.96 18.85
CA PHE A 144 15.65 -0.01 19.67
C PHE A 144 14.16 -0.19 19.27
N ARG A 145 13.75 0.35 18.13
CA ARG A 145 12.38 0.18 17.63
C ARG A 145 12.27 -1.07 16.79
N SER A 146 12.05 -2.19 17.47
CA SER A 146 11.86 -3.51 16.88
C SER A 146 10.78 -4.28 17.65
N LEU A 147 10.18 -5.30 17.04
CA LEU A 147 9.08 -6.07 17.65
C LEU A 147 9.51 -6.87 18.91
N ASP A 148 10.80 -7.10 19.12
CA ASP A 148 11.34 -7.82 20.27
C ASP A 148 11.74 -6.91 21.46
N ALA A 149 11.81 -5.58 21.24
CA ALA A 149 12.28 -4.62 22.25
C ALA A 149 11.17 -4.05 23.17
N GLY A 150 9.91 -4.28 22.86
CA GLY A 150 8.80 -3.86 23.72
C GLY A 150 8.55 -4.78 24.90
N SER A 151 7.79 -4.29 25.91
CA SER A 151 7.37 -5.13 27.02
C SER A 151 6.46 -6.28 26.54
N ALA A 152 6.56 -7.43 27.18
CA ALA A 152 5.55 -8.47 27.02
C ALA A 152 4.22 -7.95 27.64
N SER A 153 3.14 -7.94 26.86
CA SER A 153 1.77 -7.73 27.36
C SER A 153 1.26 -9.00 28.01
#